data_ea679d5037f96ee20883321318f47a12
#
_entry.id   ea679d5037f96ee20883321318f47a12
#
_cell.length_a   1.000
_cell.length_b   1.000
_cell.length_c   1.000
_cell.angle_alpha   90.00
_cell.angle_beta   90.00
_cell.angle_gamma   90.00
#
_symmetry.space_group_name_H-M   'P 1'
#
loop_
_entity.id
_entity.type
_entity.pdbx_description
1 polymer ?
#
loop_
_entity_poly.entity_id
_entity_poly.type
_entity_poly.pdbx_seq_one_letter_code
_entity_poly.pdbx_strand_id
1 'polypeptide(L)' 'PEHADNAAAITAGLATGTLYHDASGVVRIVY' A
#
# COMPACT_ATOMS: atom_id res chain seq x y z
N PRO A 1 -5.88 -3.39 3.30
CA PRO A 1 -5.22 -4.43 2.49
C PRO A 1 -3.71 -4.45 2.75
N GLU A 2 -3.11 -5.60 2.52
CA GLU A 2 -1.68 -5.77 2.70
C GLU A 2 -0.95 -5.69 1.36
N HIS A 3 0.09 -4.85 1.29
CA HIS A 3 0.98 -4.76 0.13
C HIS A 3 2.40 -4.52 0.64
N ALA A 4 3.39 -5.05 -0.08
CA ALA A 4 4.78 -5.03 0.38
C ALA A 4 5.37 -3.61 0.40
N ASP A 5 5.01 -2.79 -0.59
CA ASP A 5 5.53 -1.44 -0.73
C ASP A 5 4.60 -0.60 -1.61
N ASN A 6 5.00 0.65 -1.86
CA ASN A 6 4.19 1.55 -2.66
C ASN A 6 3.98 1.04 -4.09
N ALA A 7 5.03 0.51 -4.70
CA ALA A 7 4.93 -0.01 -6.08
C ALA A 7 3.96 -1.18 -6.14
N ALA A 8 3.99 -2.09 -5.15
CA ALA A 8 3.07 -3.23 -5.09
C ALA A 8 1.62 -2.77 -4.93
N ALA A 9 1.39 -1.75 -4.11
CA ALA A 9 0.05 -1.20 -3.91
C ALA A 9 -0.49 -0.58 -5.20
N ILE A 10 0.34 0.15 -5.93
CA ILE A 10 -0.04 0.75 -7.21
C ILE A 10 -0.35 -0.35 -8.23
N THR A 11 0.49 -1.38 -8.30
CA THR A 11 0.28 -2.53 -9.20
C THR A 11 -1.03 -3.24 -8.91
N ALA A 12 -1.43 -3.29 -7.64
CA ALA A 12 -2.71 -3.89 -7.24
C ALA A 12 -3.92 -3.01 -7.57
N GLY A 13 -3.70 -1.78 -8.03
CA GLY A 13 -4.78 -0.88 -8.45
C GLY A 13 -5.20 0.14 -7.42
N LEU A 14 -4.45 0.30 -6.32
CA LEU A 14 -4.80 1.30 -5.31
C LEU A 14 -4.47 2.71 -5.82
N ALA A 15 -5.42 3.63 -5.63
CA ALA A 15 -5.22 5.02 -6.02
C ALA A 15 -4.34 5.75 -5.01
N THR A 16 -3.67 6.82 -5.46
CA THR A 16 -2.91 7.70 -4.58
C THR A 16 -3.81 8.19 -3.43
N GLY A 17 -3.28 8.12 -2.22
CA GLY A 17 -4.02 8.51 -1.02
C GLY A 17 -4.69 7.35 -0.30
N THR A 18 -4.70 6.15 -0.89
CA THR A 18 -5.28 4.96 -0.26
C THR A 18 -4.35 4.45 0.82
N LEU A 19 -4.91 4.08 1.98
CA LEU A 19 -4.13 3.49 3.06
C LEU A 19 -3.99 1.98 2.84
N TYR A 20 -2.83 1.46 3.22
CA TYR A 20 -2.58 0.02 3.23
C TYR A 20 -1.57 -0.27 4.34
N HIS A 21 -1.26 -1.55 4.59
CA HIS A 21 -0.24 -1.92 5.55
C HIS A 21 0.73 -2.91 4.91
N ASP A 22 1.97 -2.90 5.38
CA ASP A 22 2.96 -3.86 4.91
C ASP A 22 2.87 -5.16 5.73
N ALA A 23 3.75 -6.13 5.42
CA ALA A 23 3.72 -7.43 6.09
C ALA A 23 4.07 -7.34 7.59
N SER A 24 4.69 -6.25 8.01
CA SER A 24 5.02 -6.00 9.42
C SER A 24 3.92 -5.27 10.17
N GLY A 25 2.83 -4.91 9.50
CA GLY A 25 1.71 -4.20 10.12
C GLY A 25 1.87 -2.69 10.17
N VAL A 26 2.87 -2.14 9.49
CA VAL A 26 3.06 -0.68 9.43
C VAL A 26 2.07 -0.08 8.44
N VAL A 27 1.30 0.91 8.90
CA VAL A 27 0.34 1.61 8.04
C VAL A 27 1.10 2.55 7.10
N ARG A 28 0.74 2.48 5.83
CA ARG A 28 1.36 3.29 4.78
C ARG A 28 0.29 3.91 3.92
N ILE A 29 0.68 4.90 3.12
CA ILE A 29 -0.23 5.55 2.18
C ILE A 29 0.38 5.46 0.78
N VAL A 30 -0.48 5.27 -0.24
CA VAL A 30 -0.04 5.27 -1.63
C VAL A 30 0.28 6.71 -2.05
N TYR A 31 1.43 6.90 -2.68
CA TYR A 31 1.87 8.23 -3.12
C TYR A 31 2.48 8.21 -4.51
#